data_7de2084a3dedd8c4749a7e4b07eaa9ca
#
_entry.id   7de2084a3dedd8c4749a7e4b07eaa9ca
#
_cell.length_a   1.000
_cell.length_b   1.000
_cell.length_c   1.000
_cell.angle_alpha   90.00
_cell.angle_beta   90.00
_cell.angle_gamma   90.00
#
_symmetry.space_group_name_H-M   'P 1'
#
loop_
_entity.id
_entity.type
_entity.pdbx_description
1 polymer ?
#
loop_
_entity_poly.entity_id
_entity_poly.type
_entity_poly.pdbx_seq_one_letter_code
_entity_poly.pdbx_strand_id
1 'polypeptide(L)'
;MKITPVLLVILDGFGHREDCDDNAICQARKPHWNFLWKTCPHTVIDASEKWVGLPAQQMGNSEVGHMNIGAGRVVYQDYTKIEHAIETGEFAANPVLDTAIRKAGGGALHVLGLLSPGGVHSHESQIHALLDLAAAKGAKQVLVHAFLDGRDTPPQSAEASLAALEQKCRALGNARIASICGRYFAMDRDQRWDRVESAYDLIVDGQAAFSAADALAGLKAAYARGETDEFVKATAIVPPGAAPLRMNDGDTAVFMNFRSDRARQMTAALTDPAFAGFVRKRVPGLGYYCTLTGYGEDFSHIPAAFGPQQIRDGFGEYLSKQGLRQLRIAETEKYAHVTYFFNGGVETPYPGEDRVLVPSPKVATYDLQPEMSAREVTDRLVQAIESRRYDAIICNYANGDMVGHTGNLAAATRAIEVLDECIGRIVEAMRGIGGEVLITADHGNAETMRDRESQQPHTAHTLNLVPLLYIGRKARIAGNGGALQDVAPTLLAMMGLPQPAEMTGRPLIEFA
;
A
#
# COMPACT_ATOMS: atom_id res chain seq x y z
N MET A 1 6.56 30.87 21.90
CA MET A 1 5.26 31.09 21.24
C MET A 1 4.21 30.27 21.97
N LYS A 2 3.02 30.75 22.29
CA LYS A 2 1.99 29.94 22.95
C LYS A 2 1.35 29.06 21.85
N ILE A 3 1.48 27.75 21.97
CA ILE A 3 0.94 26.80 21.00
C ILE A 3 -0.56 26.68 21.25
N THR A 4 -1.36 26.71 20.19
CA THR A 4 -2.78 26.43 20.25
C THR A 4 -2.99 24.91 20.35
N PRO A 5 -3.68 24.39 21.39
CA PRO A 5 -3.99 22.98 21.46
C PRO A 5 -4.89 22.56 20.31
N VAL A 6 -4.56 21.44 19.66
CA VAL A 6 -5.32 20.92 18.52
C VAL A 6 -5.86 19.51 18.78
N LEU A 7 -7.04 19.25 18.26
CA LEU A 7 -7.63 17.91 18.22
C LEU A 7 -7.90 17.51 16.78
N LEU A 8 -7.32 16.39 16.34
CA LEU A 8 -7.71 15.69 15.14
C LEU A 8 -8.72 14.60 15.50
N VAL A 9 -9.88 14.65 14.87
CA VAL A 9 -10.88 13.58 14.94
C VAL A 9 -10.96 12.90 13.59
N ILE A 10 -10.71 11.60 13.57
CA ILE A 10 -10.86 10.76 12.40
C ILE A 10 -12.14 9.94 12.57
N LEU A 11 -13.13 10.21 11.74
CA LEU A 11 -14.39 9.46 11.66
C LEU A 11 -14.17 8.32 10.66
N ASP A 12 -13.73 7.16 11.13
CA ASP A 12 -13.37 6.03 10.30
C ASP A 12 -14.54 5.58 9.41
N GLY A 13 -14.29 5.43 8.10
CA GLY A 13 -15.31 5.03 7.14
C GLY A 13 -16.42 6.05 6.88
N PHE A 14 -16.16 7.36 7.12
CA PHE A 14 -17.15 8.42 6.94
C PHE A 14 -16.92 9.18 5.61
N GLY A 15 -17.37 8.58 4.49
CA GLY A 15 -17.29 9.20 3.17
C GLY A 15 -18.32 10.31 2.96
N HIS A 16 -18.15 11.07 1.88
CA HIS A 16 -19.05 12.14 1.48
C HIS A 16 -19.80 11.78 0.20
N ARG A 17 -21.12 11.72 0.28
CA ARG A 17 -22.03 11.54 -0.86
C ARG A 17 -23.30 12.37 -0.64
N GLU A 18 -23.71 13.16 -1.66
CA GLU A 18 -24.89 14.01 -1.58
C GLU A 18 -26.20 13.23 -1.62
N ASP A 19 -26.23 12.12 -2.38
CA ASP A 19 -27.39 11.23 -2.49
C ASP A 19 -27.63 10.50 -1.17
N CYS A 20 -28.89 10.55 -0.69
CA CYS A 20 -29.30 9.95 0.58
C CYS A 20 -29.79 8.49 0.45
N ASP A 21 -29.96 7.99 -0.77
CA ASP A 21 -30.39 6.60 -0.95
C ASP A 21 -29.29 5.65 -0.46
N ASP A 22 -29.65 4.75 0.44
CA ASP A 22 -28.70 3.78 1.05
C ASP A 22 -27.44 4.42 1.69
N ASN A 23 -27.57 5.68 2.16
CA ASN A 23 -26.52 6.47 2.77
C ASN A 23 -26.82 6.67 4.27
N ALA A 24 -26.13 5.89 5.13
CA ALA A 24 -26.33 5.95 6.57
C ALA A 24 -25.99 7.33 7.15
N ILE A 25 -24.99 8.01 6.59
CA ILE A 25 -24.56 9.33 7.03
C ILE A 25 -25.62 10.39 6.71
N CYS A 26 -26.17 10.34 5.49
CA CYS A 26 -27.22 11.28 5.10
C CYS A 26 -28.51 11.08 5.91
N GLN A 27 -28.91 9.82 6.14
CA GLN A 27 -30.15 9.47 6.83
C GLN A 27 -30.12 9.68 8.35
N ALA A 28 -28.94 9.73 8.95
CA ALA A 28 -28.78 9.90 10.39
C ALA A 28 -29.25 11.28 10.88
N ARG A 29 -29.85 11.29 12.06
CA ARG A 29 -30.14 12.51 12.80
C ARG A 29 -28.88 13.06 13.44
N LYS A 30 -28.25 14.07 12.80
CA LYS A 30 -26.93 14.62 13.18
C LYS A 30 -26.95 16.15 13.30
N PRO A 31 -27.64 16.72 14.30
CA PRO A 31 -27.82 18.17 14.42
C PRO A 31 -26.50 18.91 14.65
N HIS A 32 -25.52 18.34 15.43
CA HIS A 32 -24.26 19.00 15.68
C HIS A 32 -23.40 19.04 14.40
N TRP A 33 -23.30 17.95 13.67
CA TRP A 33 -22.62 17.89 12.39
C TRP A 33 -23.21 18.87 11.38
N ASN A 34 -24.54 18.86 11.23
CA ASN A 34 -25.21 19.73 10.28
C ASN A 34 -25.00 21.22 10.61
N PHE A 35 -25.01 21.58 11.89
CA PHE A 35 -24.72 22.94 12.34
C PHE A 35 -23.26 23.32 12.02
N LEU A 36 -22.28 22.45 12.35
CA LEU A 36 -20.86 22.69 12.11
C LEU A 36 -20.56 22.79 10.62
N TRP A 37 -21.10 21.87 9.83
CA TRP A 37 -20.92 21.87 8.38
C TRP A 37 -21.47 23.16 7.73
N LYS A 38 -22.57 23.68 8.23
CA LYS A 38 -23.16 24.92 7.72
C LYS A 38 -22.39 26.19 8.13
N THR A 39 -21.75 26.18 9.29
CA THR A 39 -21.23 27.41 9.92
C THR A 39 -19.72 27.51 9.98
N CYS A 40 -19.01 26.42 9.81
CA CYS A 40 -17.55 26.35 9.91
C CYS A 40 -16.90 26.10 8.52
N PRO A 41 -15.65 26.52 8.33
CA PRO A 41 -14.89 26.21 7.12
C PRO A 41 -14.80 24.70 6.89
N HIS A 42 -15.20 24.24 5.72
CA HIS A 42 -15.17 22.82 5.35
C HIS A 42 -14.90 22.63 3.86
N THR A 43 -14.43 21.46 3.51
CA THR A 43 -14.25 20.98 2.15
C THR A 43 -14.33 19.45 2.13
N VAL A 44 -14.16 18.85 0.97
CA VAL A 44 -13.93 17.41 0.80
C VAL A 44 -12.53 17.17 0.24
N ILE A 45 -11.93 16.05 0.62
CA ILE A 45 -10.56 15.69 0.22
C ILE A 45 -10.49 14.26 -0.27
N ASP A 46 -9.47 13.96 -1.07
CA ASP A 46 -9.21 12.63 -1.60
C ASP A 46 -8.63 11.70 -0.52
N ALA A 47 -9.14 10.46 -0.49
CA ALA A 47 -8.74 9.43 0.47
C ALA A 47 -8.51 8.05 -0.17
N SER A 48 -8.35 7.99 -1.50
CA SER A 48 -8.22 6.76 -2.27
C SER A 48 -7.23 6.91 -3.42
N GLU A 49 -6.96 5.82 -4.14
CA GLU A 49 -6.13 5.79 -5.35
C GLU A 49 -4.76 6.45 -5.18
N LYS A 50 -4.25 7.08 -6.23
CA LYS A 50 -2.94 7.76 -6.25
C LYS A 50 -2.75 8.80 -5.14
N TRP A 51 -3.84 9.38 -4.66
CA TRP A 51 -3.81 10.42 -3.63
C TRP A 51 -3.36 9.91 -2.26
N VAL A 52 -3.41 8.59 -2.08
CA VAL A 52 -2.92 7.91 -0.88
C VAL A 52 -1.87 6.83 -1.21
N GLY A 53 -1.33 6.85 -2.42
CA GLY A 53 -0.28 5.94 -2.86
C GLY A 53 -0.78 4.54 -3.27
N LEU A 54 -2.06 4.42 -3.63
CA LEU A 54 -2.68 3.20 -4.12
C LEU A 54 -2.85 3.22 -5.64
N PRO A 55 -3.01 2.05 -6.30
CA PRO A 55 -3.36 1.97 -7.71
C PRO A 55 -4.69 2.67 -8.04
N ALA A 56 -4.89 3.01 -9.34
CA ALA A 56 -6.16 3.52 -9.83
C ALA A 56 -7.31 2.54 -9.53
N GLN A 57 -8.48 3.08 -9.20
CA GLN A 57 -9.69 2.34 -8.80
C GLN A 57 -9.56 1.53 -7.50
N GLN A 58 -8.49 1.69 -6.75
CA GLN A 58 -8.35 1.07 -5.44
C GLN A 58 -8.83 2.02 -4.34
N MET A 59 -9.79 1.54 -3.55
CA MET A 59 -10.35 2.23 -2.40
C MET A 59 -9.28 2.41 -1.30
N GLY A 60 -9.34 3.52 -0.57
CA GLY A 60 -8.58 3.71 0.65
C GLY A 60 -8.94 2.68 1.72
N ASN A 61 -8.11 2.61 2.74
CA ASN A 61 -8.33 1.80 3.94
C ASN A 61 -7.69 2.47 5.14
N SER A 62 -8.01 1.99 6.34
CA SER A 62 -7.59 2.65 7.58
C SER A 62 -6.06 2.67 7.75
N GLU A 63 -5.35 1.61 7.34
CA GLU A 63 -3.88 1.55 7.44
C GLU A 63 -3.23 2.64 6.58
N VAL A 64 -3.58 2.66 5.30
CA VAL A 64 -3.05 3.62 4.33
C VAL A 64 -3.50 5.04 4.68
N GLY A 65 -4.78 5.25 5.04
CA GLY A 65 -5.32 6.55 5.40
C GLY A 65 -4.59 7.18 6.58
N HIS A 66 -4.48 6.46 7.70
CA HIS A 66 -3.79 6.96 8.90
C HIS A 66 -2.30 7.21 8.65
N MET A 67 -1.66 6.35 7.82
CA MET A 67 -0.25 6.53 7.47
C MET A 67 -0.03 7.83 6.67
N ASN A 68 -0.87 8.12 5.68
CA ASN A 68 -0.80 9.36 4.91
C ASN A 68 -1.08 10.61 5.76
N ILE A 69 -2.11 10.52 6.63
CA ILE A 69 -2.45 11.59 7.59
C ILE A 69 -1.24 11.90 8.49
N GLY A 70 -0.66 10.87 9.10
CA GLY A 70 0.47 11.05 10.03
C GLY A 70 1.77 11.46 9.37
N ALA A 71 2.02 10.99 8.14
CA ALA A 71 3.24 11.30 7.39
C ALA A 71 3.24 12.70 6.79
N GLY A 72 2.08 13.32 6.54
CA GLY A 72 1.97 14.60 5.84
C GLY A 72 2.45 14.58 4.39
N ARG A 73 2.46 13.39 3.79
CA ARG A 73 2.88 13.11 2.40
C ARG A 73 2.20 11.87 1.88
N VAL A 74 2.17 11.69 0.55
CA VAL A 74 1.74 10.41 -0.03
C VAL A 74 2.73 9.31 0.35
N VAL A 75 2.22 8.25 0.98
CA VAL A 75 2.99 7.05 1.30
C VAL A 75 2.61 5.96 0.30
N TYR A 76 3.48 5.79 -0.68
CA TYR A 76 3.25 4.83 -1.75
C TYR A 76 3.40 3.39 -1.26
N GLN A 77 2.49 2.52 -1.69
CA GLN A 77 2.70 1.07 -1.62
C GLN A 77 3.79 0.66 -2.61
N ASP A 78 4.43 -0.50 -2.41
CA ASP A 78 5.56 -0.92 -3.26
C ASP A 78 5.22 -0.87 -4.75
N TYR A 79 4.03 -1.34 -5.16
CA TYR A 79 3.58 -1.27 -6.54
C TYR A 79 3.58 0.16 -7.08
N THR A 80 2.86 1.05 -6.44
CA THR A 80 2.69 2.44 -6.90
C THR A 80 3.96 3.27 -6.73
N LYS A 81 4.80 2.95 -5.74
CA LYS A 81 6.13 3.54 -5.58
C LYS A 81 7.02 3.29 -6.79
N ILE A 82 7.01 2.06 -7.29
CA ILE A 82 7.82 1.68 -8.45
C ILE A 82 7.25 2.30 -9.73
N GLU A 83 5.92 2.29 -9.91
CA GLU A 83 5.27 2.98 -11.03
C GLU A 83 5.61 4.47 -11.04
N HIS A 84 5.50 5.14 -9.89
CA HIS A 84 5.87 6.55 -9.75
C HIS A 84 7.35 6.80 -10.07
N ALA A 85 8.24 5.91 -9.62
CA ALA A 85 9.67 5.99 -9.94
C ALA A 85 9.95 5.82 -11.44
N ILE A 86 9.15 5.01 -12.14
CA ILE A 86 9.24 4.87 -13.61
C ILE A 86 8.79 6.17 -14.30
N GLU A 87 7.66 6.74 -13.88
CA GLU A 87 7.10 7.98 -14.41
C GLU A 87 8.03 9.18 -14.21
N THR A 88 8.66 9.30 -13.05
CA THR A 88 9.56 10.41 -12.69
C THR A 88 10.99 10.24 -13.19
N GLY A 89 11.35 9.04 -13.68
CA GLY A 89 12.72 8.72 -14.09
C GLY A 89 13.65 8.25 -12.97
N GLU A 90 13.18 8.19 -11.72
CA GLU A 90 13.95 7.67 -10.59
C GLU A 90 14.32 6.20 -10.77
N PHE A 91 13.45 5.40 -11.41
CA PHE A 91 13.74 4.01 -11.77
C PHE A 91 14.98 3.91 -12.67
N ALA A 92 15.09 4.79 -13.66
CA ALA A 92 16.23 4.81 -14.58
C ALA A 92 17.53 5.31 -13.92
N ALA A 93 17.42 6.12 -12.88
CA ALA A 93 18.54 6.62 -12.08
C ALA A 93 18.91 5.69 -10.91
N ASN A 94 18.20 4.58 -10.71
CA ASN A 94 18.38 3.70 -9.55
C ASN A 94 19.77 3.03 -9.58
N PRO A 95 20.61 3.22 -8.55
CA PRO A 95 22.01 2.74 -8.56
C PRO A 95 22.12 1.23 -8.45
N VAL A 96 21.14 0.53 -7.88
CA VAL A 96 21.13 -0.93 -7.75
C VAL A 96 20.85 -1.56 -9.11
N LEU A 97 19.84 -1.07 -9.85
CA LEU A 97 19.52 -1.52 -11.20
C LEU A 97 20.66 -1.17 -12.17
N ASP A 98 21.23 0.02 -12.07
CA ASP A 98 22.40 0.42 -12.86
C ASP A 98 23.59 -0.52 -12.62
N THR A 99 23.83 -0.89 -11.38
CA THR A 99 24.91 -1.82 -11.02
C THR A 99 24.69 -3.21 -11.61
N ALA A 100 23.43 -3.73 -11.55
CA ALA A 100 23.08 -5.02 -12.14
C ALA A 100 23.36 -5.04 -13.65
N ILE A 101 22.94 -3.99 -14.36
CA ILE A 101 23.13 -3.86 -15.81
C ILE A 101 24.62 -3.73 -16.17
N ARG A 102 25.36 -2.86 -15.47
CA ARG A 102 26.81 -2.66 -15.75
C ARG A 102 27.64 -3.90 -15.45
N LYS A 103 27.34 -4.59 -14.35
CA LYS A 103 28.07 -5.80 -13.97
C LYS A 103 27.80 -7.00 -14.87
N ALA A 104 26.66 -7.02 -15.59
CA ALA A 104 26.44 -8.02 -16.64
C ALA A 104 27.53 -7.97 -17.70
N GLY A 105 28.12 -6.79 -17.96
CA GLY A 105 29.31 -6.61 -18.80
C GLY A 105 29.19 -7.27 -20.17
N GLY A 106 29.98 -8.33 -20.40
CA GLY A 106 29.89 -9.16 -21.59
C GLY A 106 28.99 -10.38 -21.49
N GLY A 107 28.49 -10.69 -20.30
CA GLY A 107 27.55 -11.77 -20.01
C GLY A 107 26.09 -11.39 -20.17
N ALA A 108 25.20 -12.11 -19.50
CA ALA A 108 23.78 -11.90 -19.56
C ALA A 108 23.23 -11.22 -18.27
N LEU A 109 22.22 -10.39 -18.44
CA LEU A 109 21.33 -9.95 -17.37
C LEU A 109 20.09 -10.87 -17.35
N HIS A 110 19.92 -11.63 -16.28
CA HIS A 110 18.74 -12.46 -16.06
C HIS A 110 17.66 -11.66 -15.33
N VAL A 111 16.46 -11.64 -15.87
CA VAL A 111 15.29 -10.98 -15.30
C VAL A 111 14.29 -12.05 -14.89
N LEU A 112 14.06 -12.19 -13.59
CA LEU A 112 13.14 -13.16 -13.01
C LEU A 112 11.90 -12.44 -12.46
N GLY A 113 10.73 -12.98 -12.67
CA GLY A 113 9.52 -12.40 -12.05
C GLY A 113 8.21 -12.92 -12.60
N LEU A 114 7.14 -12.62 -11.88
CA LEU A 114 5.78 -12.93 -12.28
C LEU A 114 5.36 -11.97 -13.40
N LEU A 115 5.20 -12.49 -14.60
CA LEU A 115 4.68 -11.74 -15.75
C LEU A 115 3.16 -11.69 -15.66
N SER A 116 2.64 -10.63 -15.09
CA SER A 116 1.20 -10.53 -14.78
C SER A 116 0.74 -9.07 -14.77
N PRO A 117 -0.47 -8.77 -15.27
CA PRO A 117 -1.14 -7.49 -15.06
C PRO A 117 -1.86 -7.40 -13.71
N GLY A 118 -1.86 -8.46 -12.90
CA GLY A 118 -2.62 -8.54 -11.63
C GLY A 118 -2.10 -7.66 -10.50
N GLY A 119 -0.81 -7.23 -10.53
CA GLY A 119 -0.27 -6.24 -9.59
C GLY A 119 -0.19 -6.68 -8.13
N VAL A 120 -0.23 -7.99 -7.83
CA VAL A 120 -0.22 -8.50 -6.45
C VAL A 120 1.21 -8.80 -5.96
N HIS A 121 2.03 -9.42 -6.79
CA HIS A 121 3.42 -9.80 -6.47
C HIS A 121 4.44 -9.07 -7.34
N SER A 122 4.04 -8.72 -8.54
CA SER A 122 4.81 -8.07 -9.59
C SER A 122 3.84 -7.42 -10.56
N HIS A 123 4.34 -6.56 -11.45
CA HIS A 123 3.55 -6.07 -12.58
C HIS A 123 4.40 -6.09 -13.85
N GLU A 124 3.79 -6.52 -14.97
CA GLU A 124 4.49 -6.67 -16.25
C GLU A 124 5.07 -5.37 -16.80
N SER A 125 4.42 -4.19 -16.53
CA SER A 125 4.96 -2.88 -16.91
C SER A 125 6.35 -2.62 -16.33
N GLN A 126 6.59 -3.05 -15.09
CA GLN A 126 7.86 -2.86 -14.40
C GLN A 126 8.96 -3.75 -14.98
N ILE A 127 8.61 -4.97 -15.42
CA ILE A 127 9.52 -5.84 -16.17
C ILE A 127 9.87 -5.17 -17.50
N HIS A 128 8.89 -4.66 -18.23
CA HIS A 128 9.11 -3.93 -19.48
C HIS A 128 10.00 -2.70 -19.30
N ALA A 129 9.80 -1.94 -18.22
CA ALA A 129 10.64 -0.78 -17.89
C ALA A 129 12.11 -1.17 -17.63
N LEU A 130 12.35 -2.31 -16.95
CA LEU A 130 13.71 -2.81 -16.76
C LEU A 130 14.38 -3.21 -18.10
N LEU A 131 13.62 -3.81 -19.01
CA LEU A 131 14.14 -4.16 -20.35
C LEU A 131 14.53 -2.91 -21.14
N ASP A 132 13.69 -1.84 -21.11
CA ASP A 132 14.00 -0.55 -21.72
C ASP A 132 15.27 0.05 -21.12
N LEU A 133 15.36 0.04 -19.80
CA LEU A 133 16.53 0.55 -19.09
C LEU A 133 17.80 -0.21 -19.45
N ALA A 134 17.73 -1.56 -19.48
CA ALA A 134 18.84 -2.41 -19.83
C ALA A 134 19.34 -2.16 -21.28
N ALA A 135 18.41 -2.00 -22.22
CA ALA A 135 18.75 -1.66 -23.61
C ALA A 135 19.37 -0.26 -23.70
N ALA A 136 18.77 0.75 -23.06
CA ALA A 136 19.28 2.12 -23.04
C ALA A 136 20.69 2.24 -22.43
N LYS A 137 21.02 1.37 -21.44
CA LYS A 137 22.33 1.30 -20.82
C LYS A 137 23.32 0.34 -21.52
N GLY A 138 22.93 -0.23 -22.65
CA GLY A 138 23.80 -1.02 -23.52
C GLY A 138 24.07 -2.44 -23.02
N ALA A 139 23.15 -3.05 -22.27
CA ALA A 139 23.21 -4.47 -21.94
C ALA A 139 23.29 -5.31 -23.23
N LYS A 140 24.24 -6.25 -23.30
CA LYS A 140 24.46 -7.06 -24.51
C LYS A 140 23.40 -8.15 -24.67
N GLN A 141 23.00 -8.76 -23.57
CA GLN A 141 22.03 -9.83 -23.55
C GLN A 141 21.14 -9.74 -22.30
N VAL A 142 19.83 -9.77 -22.50
CA VAL A 142 18.85 -9.81 -21.42
C VAL A 142 17.98 -11.06 -21.59
N LEU A 143 17.93 -11.89 -20.54
CA LEU A 143 17.25 -13.18 -20.54
C LEU A 143 16.10 -13.15 -19.53
N VAL A 144 14.85 -13.21 -20.01
CA VAL A 144 13.68 -13.15 -19.15
C VAL A 144 13.21 -14.57 -18.81
N HIS A 145 13.11 -14.84 -17.52
CA HIS A 145 12.48 -16.05 -16.95
C HIS A 145 11.08 -15.64 -16.46
N ALA A 146 10.09 -15.81 -17.33
CA ALA A 146 8.74 -15.38 -17.07
C ALA A 146 7.98 -16.43 -16.23
N PHE A 147 7.57 -16.05 -15.00
CA PHE A 147 6.64 -16.85 -14.22
C PHE A 147 5.22 -16.47 -14.60
N LEU A 148 4.32 -17.47 -14.72
CA LEU A 148 2.94 -17.27 -15.16
C LEU A 148 1.99 -17.30 -13.97
N ASP A 149 0.95 -16.48 -14.00
CA ASP A 149 0.06 -16.22 -12.87
C ASP A 149 -1.09 -17.23 -12.77
N GLY A 150 -2.24 -16.96 -13.34
CA GLY A 150 -3.44 -17.82 -13.29
C GLY A 150 -4.09 -17.96 -11.92
N ARG A 151 -3.66 -17.16 -10.92
CA ARG A 151 -4.21 -17.10 -9.58
C ARG A 151 -4.76 -15.72 -9.23
N ASP A 152 -3.98 -14.68 -9.48
CA ASP A 152 -4.38 -13.27 -9.32
C ASP A 152 -4.96 -12.73 -10.64
N THR A 153 -4.92 -13.55 -11.68
CA THR A 153 -5.53 -13.37 -13.00
C THR A 153 -6.29 -14.63 -13.40
N PRO A 154 -7.17 -14.61 -14.42
CA PRO A 154 -7.87 -15.81 -14.89
C PRO A 154 -6.91 -16.95 -15.24
N PRO A 155 -7.31 -18.22 -15.03
CA PRO A 155 -6.42 -19.37 -15.13
C PRO A 155 -5.75 -19.59 -16.50
N GLN A 156 -6.29 -19.05 -17.58
CA GLN A 156 -5.73 -19.10 -18.93
C GLN A 156 -5.78 -17.71 -19.56
N SER A 157 -4.92 -16.82 -19.13
CA SER A 157 -4.86 -15.41 -19.57
C SER A 157 -3.45 -14.93 -19.93
N ALA A 158 -2.41 -15.76 -19.76
CA ALA A 158 -1.01 -15.38 -19.94
C ALA A 158 -0.63 -15.08 -21.41
N GLU A 159 -1.46 -15.46 -22.40
CA GLU A 159 -1.13 -15.29 -23.83
C GLU A 159 -0.86 -13.81 -24.18
N ALA A 160 -1.68 -12.89 -23.68
CA ALA A 160 -1.54 -11.46 -23.97
C ALA A 160 -0.22 -10.90 -23.41
N SER A 161 0.09 -11.21 -22.16
CA SER A 161 1.33 -10.77 -21.49
C SER A 161 2.57 -11.34 -22.15
N LEU A 162 2.57 -12.62 -22.52
CA LEU A 162 3.70 -13.24 -23.25
C LEU A 162 3.87 -12.64 -24.64
N ALA A 163 2.77 -12.39 -25.38
CA ALA A 163 2.84 -11.78 -26.70
C ALA A 163 3.42 -10.36 -26.63
N ALA A 164 2.99 -9.54 -25.64
CA ALA A 164 3.52 -8.21 -25.40
C ALA A 164 5.01 -8.25 -25.06
N LEU A 165 5.44 -9.17 -24.18
CA LEU A 165 6.83 -9.34 -23.82
C LEU A 165 7.70 -9.81 -25.00
N GLU A 166 7.22 -10.76 -25.82
CA GLU A 166 7.93 -11.17 -27.04
C GLU A 166 8.09 -10.03 -28.05
N GLN A 167 7.02 -9.25 -28.25
CA GLN A 167 7.07 -8.06 -29.10
C GLN A 167 8.09 -7.05 -28.60
N LYS A 168 8.12 -6.78 -27.29
CA LYS A 168 9.08 -5.91 -26.63
C LYS A 168 10.51 -6.41 -26.83
N CYS A 169 10.77 -7.69 -26.57
CA CYS A 169 12.09 -8.30 -26.75
C CYS A 169 12.59 -8.19 -28.19
N ARG A 170 11.71 -8.45 -29.18
CA ARG A 170 12.04 -8.29 -30.61
C ARG A 170 12.38 -6.84 -30.98
N ALA A 171 11.63 -5.87 -30.44
CA ALA A 171 11.88 -4.47 -30.72
C ALA A 171 13.23 -3.98 -30.17
N LEU A 172 13.63 -4.47 -28.99
CA LEU A 172 14.90 -4.13 -28.34
C LEU A 172 16.11 -4.83 -28.97
N GLY A 173 15.92 -6.04 -29.51
CA GLY A 173 16.94 -6.81 -30.22
C GLY A 173 18.02 -7.46 -29.34
N ASN A 174 18.14 -7.06 -28.07
CA ASN A 174 19.11 -7.59 -27.10
C ASN A 174 18.46 -8.44 -26.01
N ALA A 175 17.13 -8.55 -26.01
CA ALA A 175 16.35 -9.27 -25.00
C ALA A 175 15.61 -10.46 -25.64
N ARG A 176 15.37 -11.50 -24.84
CA ARG A 176 14.50 -12.62 -25.21
C ARG A 176 13.96 -13.36 -23.99
N ILE A 177 12.82 -14.04 -24.17
CA ILE A 177 12.31 -14.96 -23.17
C ILE A 177 13.17 -16.24 -23.20
N ALA A 178 13.76 -16.60 -22.07
CA ALA A 178 14.59 -17.78 -21.91
C ALA A 178 13.78 -18.98 -21.42
N SER A 179 12.75 -18.74 -20.62
CA SER A 179 11.94 -19.79 -20.04
C SER A 179 10.56 -19.27 -19.60
N ILE A 180 9.59 -20.18 -19.54
CA ILE A 180 8.29 -19.97 -18.89
C ILE A 180 8.05 -21.07 -17.86
N CYS A 181 7.42 -20.71 -16.73
CA CYS A 181 7.09 -21.62 -15.65
C CYS A 181 5.94 -21.05 -14.84
N GLY A 182 4.96 -21.86 -14.47
CA GLY A 182 3.87 -21.43 -13.60
C GLY A 182 4.36 -21.06 -12.18
N ARG A 183 3.70 -20.09 -11.57
CA ARG A 183 4.04 -19.62 -10.22
C ARG A 183 3.96 -20.71 -9.14
N TYR A 184 3.19 -21.77 -9.37
CA TYR A 184 3.11 -22.93 -8.49
C TYR A 184 4.49 -23.55 -8.22
N PHE A 185 5.38 -23.53 -9.20
CA PHE A 185 6.73 -24.05 -9.10
C PHE A 185 7.73 -22.96 -8.70
N ALA A 186 7.76 -21.85 -9.41
CA ALA A 186 8.78 -20.82 -9.24
C ALA A 186 8.56 -19.91 -8.02
N MET A 187 7.37 -19.90 -7.46
CA MET A 187 6.96 -18.98 -6.40
C MET A 187 6.28 -19.72 -5.21
N ASP A 188 6.81 -20.89 -4.87
CA ASP A 188 6.37 -21.60 -3.66
C ASP A 188 6.79 -20.82 -2.39
N ARG A 189 5.98 -20.93 -1.31
CA ARG A 189 6.26 -20.35 0.00
C ARG A 189 6.11 -21.34 1.16
N ASP A 190 5.79 -22.61 0.84
CA ASP A 190 5.47 -23.65 1.82
C ASP A 190 6.58 -24.70 1.94
N GLN A 191 7.81 -24.36 1.47
CA GLN A 191 8.99 -25.26 1.47
C GLN A 191 8.77 -26.55 0.69
N ARG A 192 7.95 -26.49 -0.36
CA ARG A 192 7.80 -27.58 -1.32
C ARG A 192 8.96 -27.53 -2.31
N TRP A 193 10.11 -28.01 -1.83
CA TRP A 193 11.37 -27.88 -2.53
C TRP A 193 11.43 -28.59 -3.88
N ASP A 194 10.63 -29.68 -4.03
CA ASP A 194 10.43 -30.38 -5.30
C ASP A 194 9.91 -29.45 -6.41
N ARG A 195 9.08 -28.47 -6.06
CA ARG A 195 8.57 -27.46 -6.99
C ARG A 195 9.64 -26.46 -7.35
N VAL A 196 10.30 -25.90 -6.33
CA VAL A 196 11.34 -24.88 -6.48
C VAL A 196 12.52 -25.44 -7.28
N GLU A 197 12.94 -26.69 -7.04
CA GLU A 197 14.01 -27.37 -7.76
C GLU A 197 13.75 -27.41 -9.28
N SER A 198 12.53 -27.74 -9.70
CA SER A 198 12.19 -27.79 -11.12
C SER A 198 12.34 -26.44 -11.83
N ALA A 199 11.95 -25.35 -11.15
CA ALA A 199 12.13 -23.99 -11.67
C ALA A 199 13.60 -23.54 -11.59
N TYR A 200 14.32 -23.92 -10.53
CA TYR A 200 15.75 -23.65 -10.37
C TYR A 200 16.58 -24.30 -11.49
N ASP A 201 16.38 -25.60 -11.74
CA ASP A 201 17.08 -26.35 -12.79
C ASP A 201 16.81 -25.74 -14.19
N LEU A 202 15.57 -25.28 -14.44
CA LEU A 202 15.22 -24.55 -15.66
C LEU A 202 16.00 -23.25 -15.80
N ILE A 203 16.05 -22.42 -14.76
CA ILE A 203 16.67 -21.10 -14.79
C ILE A 203 18.20 -21.22 -14.84
N VAL A 204 18.78 -22.12 -14.02
CA VAL A 204 20.22 -22.21 -13.84
C VAL A 204 20.88 -23.02 -14.97
N ASP A 205 20.29 -24.13 -15.35
CA ASP A 205 20.92 -25.08 -16.32
C ASP A 205 20.15 -25.20 -17.64
N GLY A 206 19.00 -24.56 -17.79
CA GLY A 206 18.13 -24.76 -18.95
C GLY A 206 17.48 -26.15 -18.99
N GLN A 207 17.57 -26.91 -17.88
CA GLN A 207 16.95 -28.23 -17.77
C GLN A 207 15.47 -28.09 -17.50
N ALA A 208 14.67 -28.65 -18.39
CA ALA A 208 13.20 -28.48 -18.30
C ALA A 208 12.50 -29.79 -18.71
N ALA A 209 11.27 -29.95 -18.19
CA ALA A 209 10.39 -31.03 -18.62
C ALA A 209 9.97 -30.90 -20.08
N PHE A 210 9.88 -29.66 -20.58
CA PHE A 210 9.45 -29.33 -21.93
C PHE A 210 10.32 -28.24 -22.56
N SER A 211 10.31 -28.19 -23.89
CA SER A 211 10.90 -27.11 -24.66
C SER A 211 9.98 -26.66 -25.78
N ALA A 212 10.10 -25.40 -26.19
CA ALA A 212 9.34 -24.84 -27.28
C ALA A 212 10.18 -23.81 -28.05
N ALA A 213 9.83 -23.55 -29.31
CA ALA A 213 10.56 -22.62 -30.16
C ALA A 213 10.38 -21.15 -29.73
N ASP A 214 9.24 -20.82 -29.18
CA ASP A 214 8.88 -19.51 -28.62
C ASP A 214 7.94 -19.70 -27.41
N ALA A 215 7.71 -18.62 -26.67
CA ALA A 215 6.93 -18.68 -25.42
C ALA A 215 5.44 -18.97 -25.67
N LEU A 216 4.87 -18.44 -26.74
CA LEU A 216 3.48 -18.67 -27.10
C LEU A 216 3.23 -20.13 -27.53
N ALA A 217 4.17 -20.72 -28.27
CA ALA A 217 4.11 -22.15 -28.62
C ALA A 217 4.23 -23.02 -27.36
N GLY A 218 5.11 -22.62 -26.40
CA GLY A 218 5.24 -23.29 -25.12
C GLY A 218 3.96 -23.25 -24.28
N LEU A 219 3.31 -22.09 -24.21
CA LEU A 219 2.04 -21.90 -23.50
C LEU A 219 0.92 -22.74 -24.12
N LYS A 220 0.76 -22.68 -25.44
CA LYS A 220 -0.24 -23.47 -26.18
C LYS A 220 -0.06 -24.97 -25.97
N ALA A 221 1.18 -25.43 -25.97
CA ALA A 221 1.50 -26.84 -25.68
C ALA A 221 1.16 -27.21 -24.22
N ALA A 222 1.35 -26.30 -23.26
CA ALA A 222 0.95 -26.51 -21.87
C ALA A 222 -0.58 -26.62 -21.74
N TYR A 223 -1.33 -25.70 -22.36
CA TYR A 223 -2.79 -25.76 -22.36
C TYR A 223 -3.32 -27.05 -23.03
N ALA A 224 -2.69 -27.50 -24.12
CA ALA A 224 -3.03 -28.78 -24.77
C ALA A 224 -2.79 -30.01 -23.86
N ARG A 225 -1.90 -29.91 -22.86
CA ARG A 225 -1.69 -30.91 -21.82
C ARG A 225 -2.67 -30.82 -20.66
N GLY A 226 -3.59 -29.83 -20.67
CA GLY A 226 -4.54 -29.56 -19.58
C GLY A 226 -3.95 -28.74 -18.43
N GLU A 227 -2.80 -28.12 -18.61
CA GLU A 227 -2.20 -27.20 -17.65
C GLU A 227 -2.89 -25.82 -17.75
N THR A 228 -2.89 -25.05 -16.66
CA THR A 228 -3.29 -23.64 -16.65
C THR A 228 -2.06 -22.80 -16.29
N ASP A 229 -2.13 -21.49 -16.42
CA ASP A 229 -1.00 -20.58 -16.22
C ASP A 229 -0.24 -20.87 -14.92
N GLU A 230 -0.94 -21.00 -13.79
CA GLU A 230 -0.34 -21.27 -12.49
C GLU A 230 0.49 -22.58 -12.48
N PHE A 231 0.07 -23.56 -13.27
CA PHE A 231 0.61 -24.94 -13.25
C PHE A 231 1.43 -25.29 -14.50
N VAL A 232 1.78 -24.32 -15.34
CA VAL A 232 2.66 -24.56 -16.48
C VAL A 232 4.00 -25.10 -15.97
N LYS A 233 4.33 -26.32 -16.37
CA LYS A 233 5.58 -26.96 -15.99
C LYS A 233 6.79 -26.27 -16.64
N ALA A 234 7.94 -26.41 -16.00
CA ALA A 234 9.21 -25.85 -16.47
C ALA A 234 9.39 -26.11 -17.99
N THR A 235 9.44 -25.05 -18.77
CA THR A 235 9.53 -25.06 -20.22
C THR A 235 10.65 -24.11 -20.67
N ALA A 236 11.68 -24.68 -21.32
CA ALA A 236 12.77 -23.92 -21.90
C ALA A 236 12.36 -23.37 -23.27
N ILE A 237 12.67 -22.11 -23.56
CA ILE A 237 12.43 -21.49 -24.85
C ILE A 237 13.69 -21.61 -25.70
N VAL A 238 13.64 -22.52 -26.67
CA VAL A 238 14.78 -22.92 -27.48
C VAL A 238 14.41 -22.79 -28.95
N PRO A 239 14.81 -21.70 -29.62
CA PRO A 239 14.61 -21.57 -31.05
C PRO A 239 15.29 -22.71 -31.82
N PRO A 240 14.80 -23.07 -33.03
CA PRO A 240 15.39 -24.12 -33.83
C PRO A 240 16.89 -23.93 -34.05
N GLY A 241 17.70 -24.99 -33.76
CA GLY A 241 19.15 -24.96 -33.87
C GLY A 241 19.90 -24.30 -32.73
N ALA A 242 19.21 -23.77 -31.71
CA ALA A 242 19.85 -23.21 -30.52
C ALA A 242 19.95 -24.24 -29.39
N ALA A 243 20.80 -23.96 -28.40
CA ALA A 243 20.84 -24.68 -27.13
C ALA A 243 19.96 -23.97 -26.08
N PRO A 244 19.47 -24.69 -25.05
CA PRO A 244 18.82 -24.06 -23.92
C PRO A 244 19.73 -23.01 -23.26
N LEU A 245 19.12 -21.90 -22.82
CA LEU A 245 19.85 -20.86 -22.13
C LEU A 245 20.04 -21.23 -20.67
N ARG A 246 21.16 -20.82 -20.10
CA ARG A 246 21.51 -21.07 -18.71
C ARG A 246 22.19 -19.85 -18.10
N MET A 247 22.19 -19.76 -16.79
CA MET A 247 23.03 -18.81 -16.07
C MET A 247 24.49 -19.23 -16.11
N ASN A 248 25.39 -18.33 -16.43
CA ASN A 248 26.84 -18.57 -16.40
C ASN A 248 27.49 -17.79 -15.26
N ASP A 249 28.70 -18.18 -14.89
CA ASP A 249 29.47 -17.43 -13.91
C ASP A 249 29.76 -16.02 -14.44
N GLY A 250 29.57 -15.03 -13.59
CA GLY A 250 29.70 -13.63 -13.95
C GLY A 250 28.42 -12.98 -14.49
N ASP A 251 27.40 -13.75 -14.86
CA ASP A 251 26.07 -13.20 -15.20
C ASP A 251 25.46 -12.49 -13.99
N THR A 252 24.52 -11.59 -14.24
CA THR A 252 23.78 -10.87 -13.19
C THR A 252 22.29 -11.22 -13.22
N ALA A 253 21.61 -11.06 -12.08
CA ALA A 253 20.19 -11.33 -12.00
C ALA A 253 19.44 -10.26 -11.21
N VAL A 254 18.23 -9.94 -11.67
CA VAL A 254 17.27 -9.06 -11.00
C VAL A 254 15.96 -9.81 -10.80
N PHE A 255 15.49 -9.89 -9.55
CA PHE A 255 14.17 -10.45 -9.25
C PHE A 255 13.13 -9.33 -9.15
N MET A 256 12.18 -9.30 -10.08
CA MET A 256 11.23 -8.20 -10.29
C MET A 256 9.94 -8.28 -9.45
N ASN A 257 9.83 -9.24 -8.55
CA ASN A 257 8.72 -9.25 -7.61
C ASN A 257 8.94 -8.22 -6.51
N PHE A 258 7.96 -7.32 -6.31
CA PHE A 258 7.98 -6.37 -5.19
C PHE A 258 7.43 -7.00 -3.89
N ARG A 259 6.54 -8.00 -3.96
CA ARG A 259 6.08 -8.74 -2.79
C ARG A 259 6.97 -9.95 -2.54
N SER A 260 7.57 -10.01 -1.36
CA SER A 260 8.67 -10.91 -1.01
C SER A 260 8.27 -12.35 -0.67
N ASP A 261 7.07 -12.59 -0.12
CA ASP A 261 6.67 -13.85 0.51
C ASP A 261 6.87 -15.09 -0.38
N ARG A 262 6.67 -14.94 -1.69
CA ARG A 262 6.83 -16.01 -2.69
C ARG A 262 8.12 -15.91 -3.53
N ALA A 263 8.97 -14.95 -3.24
CA ALA A 263 10.26 -14.78 -3.92
C ALA A 263 11.44 -15.27 -3.08
N ARG A 264 11.25 -15.41 -1.76
CA ARG A 264 12.33 -15.77 -0.82
C ARG A 264 12.98 -17.13 -1.10
N GLN A 265 12.18 -18.16 -1.39
CA GLN A 265 12.71 -19.52 -1.58
C GLN A 265 13.61 -19.63 -2.82
N MET A 266 13.19 -19.07 -3.95
CA MET A 266 14.02 -19.03 -5.16
C MET A 266 15.25 -18.14 -4.95
N THR A 267 15.12 -17.02 -4.24
CA THR A 267 16.26 -16.16 -3.88
C THR A 267 17.27 -16.92 -3.02
N ALA A 268 16.81 -17.63 -1.98
CA ALA A 268 17.69 -18.47 -1.16
C ALA A 268 18.39 -19.56 -1.99
N ALA A 269 17.65 -20.25 -2.86
CA ALA A 269 18.21 -21.28 -3.73
C ALA A 269 19.30 -20.73 -4.66
N LEU A 270 19.18 -19.48 -5.14
CA LEU A 270 20.15 -18.86 -6.05
C LEU A 270 21.35 -18.23 -5.32
N THR A 271 21.18 -17.77 -4.07
CA THR A 271 22.17 -16.88 -3.43
C THR A 271 22.76 -17.39 -2.13
N ASP A 272 22.08 -18.29 -1.41
CA ASP A 272 22.54 -18.78 -0.13
C ASP A 272 23.53 -19.96 -0.32
N PRO A 273 24.81 -19.80 0.08
CA PRO A 273 25.77 -20.90 0.07
C PRO A 273 25.38 -22.08 0.95
N ALA A 274 24.67 -21.82 2.06
CA ALA A 274 24.22 -22.82 3.02
C ALA A 274 22.84 -23.42 2.69
N PHE A 275 22.26 -23.09 1.54
CA PHE A 275 20.95 -23.60 1.14
C PHE A 275 20.91 -25.13 1.10
N ALA A 276 19.94 -25.72 1.79
CA ALA A 276 19.79 -27.16 1.97
C ALA A 276 18.40 -27.70 1.57
N GLY A 277 17.57 -26.92 0.90
CA GLY A 277 16.21 -27.33 0.50
C GLY A 277 16.19 -28.48 -0.50
N PHE A 278 17.16 -28.50 -1.43
CA PHE A 278 17.40 -29.60 -2.38
C PHE A 278 18.87 -29.61 -2.80
N VAL A 279 19.30 -30.70 -3.45
CA VAL A 279 20.70 -30.83 -3.94
C VAL A 279 20.83 -30.07 -5.26
N ARG A 280 21.47 -28.90 -5.20
CA ARG A 280 21.77 -28.11 -6.41
C ARG A 280 22.87 -28.78 -7.23
N LYS A 281 22.55 -29.17 -8.45
CA LYS A 281 23.53 -29.78 -9.39
C LYS A 281 24.61 -28.78 -9.77
N ARG A 282 24.25 -27.51 -9.86
CA ARG A 282 25.14 -26.39 -10.13
C ARG A 282 24.68 -25.15 -9.34
N VAL A 283 25.64 -24.38 -8.90
CA VAL A 283 25.42 -23.05 -8.30
C VAL A 283 26.19 -22.05 -9.14
N PRO A 284 25.49 -21.15 -9.87
CA PRO A 284 26.21 -20.18 -10.71
C PRO A 284 26.87 -19.12 -9.83
N GLY A 285 28.14 -18.80 -10.16
CA GLY A 285 28.88 -17.69 -9.54
C GLY A 285 28.42 -16.36 -10.10
N LEU A 286 27.22 -15.89 -9.68
CA LEU A 286 26.64 -14.63 -10.18
C LEU A 286 27.56 -13.43 -9.86
N GLY A 287 27.80 -12.58 -10.86
CA GLY A 287 28.56 -11.34 -10.71
C GLY A 287 27.78 -10.29 -9.87
N TYR A 288 26.44 -10.37 -9.88
CA TYR A 288 25.55 -9.56 -9.05
C TYR A 288 24.14 -10.16 -9.01
N TYR A 289 23.52 -10.09 -7.85
CA TYR A 289 22.11 -10.43 -7.67
C TYR A 289 21.43 -9.30 -6.88
N CYS A 290 20.26 -8.85 -7.33
CA CYS A 290 19.46 -7.87 -6.60
C CYS A 290 17.97 -8.16 -6.75
N THR A 291 17.20 -7.55 -5.86
CA THR A 291 15.75 -7.66 -5.82
C THR A 291 15.12 -6.29 -6.04
N LEU A 292 13.87 -6.28 -6.50
CA LEU A 292 13.15 -5.03 -6.70
C LEU A 292 12.86 -4.33 -5.38
N THR A 293 12.47 -5.11 -4.35
CA THR A 293 12.25 -4.63 -2.97
C THR A 293 13.03 -5.47 -1.96
N GLY A 294 13.09 -5.06 -0.71
CA GLY A 294 13.72 -5.85 0.36
C GLY A 294 12.89 -7.10 0.71
N TYR A 295 13.55 -8.26 0.82
CA TYR A 295 12.87 -9.54 1.07
C TYR A 295 12.88 -9.98 2.55
N GLY A 296 13.27 -9.09 3.45
CA GLY A 296 13.30 -9.32 4.90
C GLY A 296 14.72 -9.37 5.47
N GLU A 297 14.81 -9.55 6.79
CA GLU A 297 16.07 -9.47 7.53
C GLU A 297 17.10 -10.50 7.06
N ASP A 298 16.65 -11.74 6.81
CA ASP A 298 17.53 -12.83 6.33
C ASP A 298 18.20 -12.50 4.98
N PHE A 299 17.60 -11.60 4.20
CA PHE A 299 18.07 -11.16 2.89
C PHE A 299 18.61 -9.73 2.88
N SER A 300 18.88 -9.14 4.05
CA SER A 300 19.40 -7.77 4.18
C SER A 300 20.75 -7.54 3.50
N HIS A 301 21.50 -8.60 3.26
CA HIS A 301 22.78 -8.59 2.52
C HIS A 301 22.58 -8.48 0.99
N ILE A 302 21.37 -8.72 0.47
CA ILE A 302 21.04 -8.61 -0.95
C ILE A 302 20.61 -7.17 -1.27
N PRO A 303 21.25 -6.50 -2.24
CA PRO A 303 20.84 -5.17 -2.65
C PRO A 303 19.39 -5.15 -3.16
N ALA A 304 18.57 -4.23 -2.64
CA ALA A 304 17.22 -3.98 -3.10
C ALA A 304 17.15 -2.63 -3.82
N ALA A 305 16.52 -2.61 -5.00
CA ALA A 305 16.36 -1.37 -5.77
C ALA A 305 15.49 -0.36 -5.04
N PHE A 306 14.42 -0.81 -4.42
CA PHE A 306 13.50 0.00 -3.62
C PHE A 306 13.43 -0.58 -2.20
N GLY A 307 14.18 0.00 -1.28
CA GLY A 307 14.12 -0.35 0.14
C GLY A 307 12.80 0.08 0.79
N PRO A 308 12.54 -0.37 2.04
CA PRO A 308 11.38 0.07 2.80
C PRO A 308 11.39 1.59 2.95
N GLN A 309 10.23 2.21 2.78
CA GLN A 309 10.10 3.65 2.95
C GLN A 309 10.18 3.98 4.44
N GLN A 310 11.20 4.73 4.84
CA GLN A 310 11.26 5.29 6.20
C GLN A 310 10.48 6.61 6.22
N ILE A 311 9.45 6.66 7.05
CA ILE A 311 8.69 7.90 7.28
C ILE A 311 9.39 8.68 8.38
N ARG A 312 10.19 9.67 7.97
CA ARG A 312 10.86 10.62 8.88
C ARG A 312 10.07 11.90 8.99
N ASP A 313 10.18 12.55 10.14
CA ASP A 313 9.50 13.82 10.42
C ASP A 313 7.99 13.80 10.13
N GLY A 314 7.35 12.64 10.37
CA GLY A 314 5.90 12.57 10.46
C GLY A 314 5.40 13.36 11.67
N PHE A 315 4.10 13.66 11.72
CA PHE A 315 3.50 14.54 12.72
C PHE A 315 3.91 14.18 14.16
N GLY A 316 3.83 12.89 14.54
CA GLY A 316 4.17 12.43 15.89
C GLY A 316 5.64 12.62 16.24
N GLU A 317 6.54 12.22 15.33
CA GLU A 317 7.99 12.39 15.51
C GLU A 317 8.38 13.87 15.56
N TYR A 318 7.79 14.68 14.69
CA TYR A 318 8.08 16.12 14.64
C TYR A 318 7.65 16.84 15.92
N LEU A 319 6.45 16.57 16.45
CA LEU A 319 6.01 17.12 17.73
C LEU A 319 6.94 16.72 18.89
N SER A 320 7.36 15.46 18.91
CA SER A 320 8.33 14.96 19.90
C SER A 320 9.66 15.70 19.84
N LYS A 321 10.19 15.97 18.63
CA LYS A 321 11.42 16.78 18.43
C LYS A 321 11.25 18.22 18.91
N GLN A 322 10.03 18.76 18.88
CA GLN A 322 9.71 20.09 19.43
C GLN A 322 9.45 20.07 20.94
N GLY A 323 9.55 18.91 21.61
CA GLY A 323 9.29 18.77 23.04
C GLY A 323 7.80 18.89 23.43
N LEU A 324 6.88 18.72 22.48
CA LEU A 324 5.46 18.85 22.67
C LEU A 324 4.82 17.56 23.15
N ARG A 325 3.71 17.67 23.86
CA ARG A 325 2.94 16.53 24.39
C ARG A 325 1.77 16.18 23.47
N GLN A 326 1.63 14.91 23.20
CA GLN A 326 0.57 14.41 22.33
C GLN A 326 -0.14 13.20 22.92
N LEU A 327 -1.41 13.02 22.58
CA LEU A 327 -2.23 11.88 22.97
C LEU A 327 -2.75 11.15 21.73
N ARG A 328 -2.71 9.81 21.77
CA ARG A 328 -3.41 8.91 20.85
C ARG A 328 -4.55 8.23 21.61
N ILE A 329 -5.76 8.27 21.06
CA ILE A 329 -6.91 7.61 21.68
C ILE A 329 -7.82 6.98 20.64
N ALA A 330 -8.15 5.73 20.84
CA ALA A 330 -9.14 4.99 20.06
C ALA A 330 -9.62 3.76 20.83
N GLU A 331 -10.68 3.15 20.34
CA GLU A 331 -11.06 1.80 20.80
C GLU A 331 -10.22 0.72 20.09
N THR A 332 -10.27 -0.54 20.61
CA THR A 332 -9.38 -1.64 20.21
C THR A 332 -9.23 -1.79 18.69
N GLU A 333 -10.34 -1.74 17.93
CA GLU A 333 -10.34 -1.96 16.47
C GLU A 333 -9.49 -0.94 15.70
N LYS A 334 -9.36 0.27 16.24
CA LYS A 334 -8.65 1.38 15.58
C LYS A 334 -7.45 1.91 16.37
N TYR A 335 -7.04 1.22 17.44
CA TYR A 335 -5.90 1.65 18.22
C TYR A 335 -4.58 1.61 17.45
N ALA A 336 -4.33 0.54 16.72
CA ALA A 336 -3.13 0.43 15.87
C ALA A 336 -3.08 1.54 14.79
N HIS A 337 -4.24 1.99 14.30
CA HIS A 337 -4.33 3.01 13.28
C HIS A 337 -3.86 4.39 13.78
N VAL A 338 -4.28 4.81 14.97
CA VAL A 338 -3.81 6.09 15.56
C VAL A 338 -2.42 6.00 16.20
N THR A 339 -1.84 4.81 16.33
CA THR A 339 -0.49 4.58 16.90
C THR A 339 0.49 4.14 15.83
N TYR A 340 0.60 2.85 15.57
CA TYR A 340 1.56 2.24 14.66
C TYR A 340 1.51 2.83 13.24
N PHE A 341 0.32 2.81 12.61
CA PHE A 341 0.19 3.31 11.23
C PHE A 341 0.36 4.82 11.14
N PHE A 342 -0.24 5.57 12.05
CA PHE A 342 -0.08 7.03 12.10
C PHE A 342 1.38 7.44 12.32
N ASN A 343 2.15 6.66 13.07
CA ASN A 343 3.58 6.85 13.29
C ASN A 343 4.47 6.24 12.19
N GLY A 344 3.90 5.88 11.03
CA GLY A 344 4.66 5.39 9.89
C GLY A 344 5.33 4.03 10.10
N GLY A 345 4.70 3.13 10.88
CA GLY A 345 5.20 1.80 11.18
C GLY A 345 6.10 1.74 12.42
N VAL A 346 6.13 2.80 13.23
CA VAL A 346 6.91 2.83 14.49
C VAL A 346 6.02 2.43 15.66
N GLU A 347 6.31 1.26 16.26
CA GLU A 347 5.54 0.72 17.40
C GLU A 347 5.79 1.49 18.69
N THR A 348 7.04 1.86 18.94
CA THR A 348 7.45 2.53 20.17
C THR A 348 6.87 3.96 20.22
N PRO A 349 6.17 4.35 21.31
CA PRO A 349 5.73 5.72 21.47
C PRO A 349 6.88 6.72 21.41
N TYR A 350 6.66 7.84 20.73
CA TYR A 350 7.63 8.93 20.74
C TYR A 350 7.70 9.61 22.12
N PRO A 351 8.83 10.19 22.53
CA PRO A 351 8.89 11.01 23.73
C PRO A 351 7.77 12.07 23.77
N GLY A 352 6.99 12.10 24.84
CA GLY A 352 5.84 12.99 24.99
C GLY A 352 4.52 12.46 24.38
N GLU A 353 4.51 11.24 23.82
CA GLU A 353 3.32 10.58 23.33
C GLU A 353 2.71 9.66 24.40
N ASP A 354 1.52 10.01 24.86
CA ASP A 354 0.68 9.17 25.69
C ASP A 354 -0.34 8.43 24.82
N ARG A 355 -0.73 7.22 25.22
CA ARG A 355 -1.69 6.36 24.49
C ARG A 355 -2.81 5.89 25.40
N VAL A 356 -4.06 6.00 24.92
CA VAL A 356 -5.26 5.51 25.62
C VAL A 356 -5.99 4.55 24.71
N LEU A 357 -6.08 3.30 25.15
CA LEU A 357 -6.87 2.25 24.52
C LEU A 357 -8.17 2.06 25.30
N VAL A 358 -9.31 2.12 24.61
CA VAL A 358 -10.62 1.77 25.13
C VAL A 358 -11.03 0.42 24.55
N PRO A 359 -11.39 -0.58 25.36
CA PRO A 359 -11.81 -1.87 24.83
C PRO A 359 -13.05 -1.76 23.94
N SER A 360 -13.05 -2.36 22.77
CA SER A 360 -14.24 -2.52 21.94
C SER A 360 -15.20 -3.53 22.55
N PRO A 361 -16.52 -3.43 22.31
CA PRO A 361 -17.50 -4.35 22.84
C PRO A 361 -17.31 -5.76 22.28
N LYS A 362 -17.50 -6.77 23.14
CA LYS A 362 -17.35 -8.19 22.79
C LYS A 362 -18.65 -8.74 22.19
N VAL A 363 -18.99 -8.33 20.98
CA VAL A 363 -20.15 -8.79 20.22
C VAL A 363 -19.69 -9.56 18.98
N ALA A 364 -20.56 -10.37 18.39
CA ALA A 364 -20.23 -11.17 17.20
C ALA A 364 -20.02 -10.26 15.97
N THR A 365 -20.90 -9.25 15.82
CA THR A 365 -20.83 -8.23 14.77
C THR A 365 -21.29 -6.90 15.36
N TYR A 366 -20.77 -5.78 14.87
CA TYR A 366 -20.99 -4.47 15.49
C TYR A 366 -22.35 -3.85 15.18
N ASP A 367 -23.15 -4.41 14.27
CA ASP A 367 -24.56 -4.04 14.10
C ASP A 367 -25.42 -4.41 15.30
N LEU A 368 -24.98 -5.35 16.14
CA LEU A 368 -25.63 -5.70 17.41
C LEU A 368 -25.41 -4.64 18.50
N GLN A 369 -24.37 -3.82 18.38
CA GLN A 369 -24.05 -2.71 19.29
C GLN A 369 -23.41 -1.55 18.51
N PRO A 370 -24.21 -0.80 17.72
CA PRO A 370 -23.69 0.22 16.80
C PRO A 370 -22.97 1.40 17.45
N GLU A 371 -23.29 1.70 18.72
CA GLU A 371 -22.58 2.70 19.51
C GLU A 371 -21.15 2.31 19.82
N MET A 372 -20.81 1.03 19.73
CA MET A 372 -19.50 0.48 20.06
C MET A 372 -18.99 1.08 21.40
N SER A 373 -17.75 1.55 21.46
CA SER A 373 -17.20 2.22 22.65
C SER A 373 -17.08 3.74 22.48
N ALA A 374 -17.77 4.34 21.49
CA ALA A 374 -17.62 5.75 21.16
C ALA A 374 -17.88 6.70 22.36
N ARG A 375 -18.88 6.40 23.21
CA ARG A 375 -19.18 7.22 24.38
C ARG A 375 -18.06 7.15 25.42
N GLU A 376 -17.48 5.97 25.68
CA GLU A 376 -16.34 5.82 26.61
C GLU A 376 -15.09 6.51 26.05
N VAL A 377 -14.80 6.34 24.76
CA VAL A 377 -13.74 7.10 24.07
C VAL A 377 -13.93 8.60 24.30
N THR A 378 -15.17 9.11 24.12
CA THR A 378 -15.49 10.51 24.32
C THR A 378 -15.30 10.96 25.78
N ASP A 379 -15.70 10.15 26.75
CA ASP A 379 -15.52 10.48 28.17
C ASP A 379 -14.03 10.62 28.52
N ARG A 380 -13.19 9.68 28.05
CA ARG A 380 -11.72 9.74 28.23
C ARG A 380 -11.11 10.92 27.49
N LEU A 381 -11.61 11.20 26.28
CA LEU A 381 -11.13 12.30 25.45
C LEU A 381 -11.44 13.66 26.10
N VAL A 382 -12.67 13.87 26.58
CA VAL A 382 -13.05 15.10 27.28
C VAL A 382 -12.21 15.30 28.55
N GLN A 383 -11.97 14.26 29.37
CA GLN A 383 -11.07 14.32 30.51
C GLN A 383 -9.65 14.73 30.11
N ALA A 384 -9.14 14.18 29.00
CA ALA A 384 -7.82 14.52 28.48
C ALA A 384 -7.75 15.99 28.02
N ILE A 385 -8.77 16.47 27.32
CA ILE A 385 -8.89 17.88 26.87
C ILE A 385 -8.90 18.82 28.08
N GLU A 386 -9.78 18.58 29.05
CA GLU A 386 -9.92 19.41 30.25
C GLU A 386 -8.67 19.43 31.12
N SER A 387 -7.86 18.37 31.08
CA SER A 387 -6.57 18.30 31.78
C SER A 387 -5.55 19.31 31.29
N ARG A 388 -5.72 19.86 30.08
CA ARG A 388 -4.79 20.80 29.40
C ARG A 388 -3.34 20.30 29.34
N ARG A 389 -3.15 18.96 29.33
CA ARG A 389 -1.82 18.34 29.34
C ARG A 389 -1.19 18.22 27.96
N TYR A 390 -2.00 18.25 26.90
CA TYR A 390 -1.59 17.90 25.55
C TYR A 390 -1.67 19.10 24.62
N ASP A 391 -0.66 19.24 23.77
CA ASP A 391 -0.61 20.23 22.70
C ASP A 391 -1.34 19.70 21.44
N ALA A 392 -1.33 18.40 21.24
CA ALA A 392 -2.08 17.73 20.17
C ALA A 392 -2.74 16.43 20.66
N ILE A 393 -3.95 16.18 20.20
CA ILE A 393 -4.70 14.94 20.46
C ILE A 393 -5.16 14.38 19.12
N ILE A 394 -4.96 13.08 18.91
CA ILE A 394 -5.43 12.35 17.74
C ILE A 394 -6.40 11.27 18.23
N CYS A 395 -7.65 11.36 17.77
CA CYS A 395 -8.74 10.45 18.11
C CYS A 395 -9.30 9.81 16.86
N ASN A 396 -9.57 8.51 16.90
CA ASN A 396 -10.33 7.80 15.90
C ASN A 396 -11.63 7.24 16.53
N TYR A 397 -12.73 7.39 15.79
CA TYR A 397 -14.02 6.75 16.07
C TYR A 397 -14.27 5.67 15.02
N ALA A 398 -14.35 4.42 15.46
CA ALA A 398 -14.42 3.23 14.62
C ALA A 398 -15.79 2.97 13.98
N ASN A 399 -16.85 3.62 14.46
CA ASN A 399 -18.23 3.23 14.23
C ASN A 399 -18.65 3.20 12.76
N GLY A 400 -18.27 4.22 11.97
CA GLY A 400 -18.69 4.32 10.57
C GLY A 400 -18.17 3.13 9.74
N ASP A 401 -16.92 2.74 9.95
CA ASP A 401 -16.28 1.64 9.27
C ASP A 401 -16.76 0.28 9.78
N MET A 402 -16.61 0.03 11.07
CA MET A 402 -16.88 -1.28 11.66
C MET A 402 -18.35 -1.70 11.55
N VAL A 403 -19.29 -0.77 11.72
CA VAL A 403 -20.71 -1.03 11.51
C VAL A 403 -21.06 -1.02 10.02
N GLY A 404 -20.40 -0.18 9.21
CA GLY A 404 -20.54 -0.16 7.76
C GLY A 404 -20.23 -1.52 7.11
N HIS A 405 -19.18 -2.19 7.55
CA HIS A 405 -18.81 -3.52 7.09
C HIS A 405 -19.88 -4.60 7.30
N THR A 406 -20.86 -4.37 8.16
CA THR A 406 -21.99 -5.31 8.35
C THR A 406 -23.05 -5.22 7.25
N GLY A 407 -23.04 -4.15 6.45
CA GLY A 407 -24.06 -3.89 5.42
C GLY A 407 -25.45 -3.55 5.99
N ASN A 408 -25.56 -3.34 7.30
CA ASN A 408 -26.83 -3.03 7.97
C ASN A 408 -27.04 -1.51 8.03
N LEU A 409 -27.84 -0.96 7.10
CA LEU A 409 -28.12 0.48 6.99
C LEU A 409 -28.68 1.08 8.29
N ALA A 410 -29.62 0.39 8.95
CA ALA A 410 -30.23 0.91 10.18
C ALA A 410 -29.22 1.00 11.34
N ALA A 411 -28.37 -0.02 11.48
CA ALA A 411 -27.30 -0.02 12.47
C ALA A 411 -26.24 1.06 12.16
N ALA A 412 -25.82 1.19 10.91
CA ALA A 412 -24.88 2.24 10.49
C ALA A 412 -25.46 3.64 10.72
N THR A 413 -26.75 3.86 10.42
CA THR A 413 -27.44 5.14 10.72
C THR A 413 -27.40 5.44 12.23
N ARG A 414 -27.67 4.44 13.07
CA ARG A 414 -27.58 4.60 14.53
C ARG A 414 -26.17 4.89 15.01
N ALA A 415 -25.17 4.25 14.41
CA ALA A 415 -23.75 4.53 14.70
C ALA A 415 -23.40 6.00 14.44
N ILE A 416 -23.83 6.56 13.30
CA ILE A 416 -23.59 7.96 12.94
C ILE A 416 -24.30 8.93 13.91
N GLU A 417 -25.53 8.61 14.37
CA GLU A 417 -26.21 9.41 15.38
C GLU A 417 -25.44 9.51 16.70
N VAL A 418 -24.82 8.41 17.13
CA VAL A 418 -23.95 8.38 18.32
C VAL A 418 -22.70 9.22 18.11
N LEU A 419 -22.09 9.14 16.92
CA LEU A 419 -20.95 10.00 16.58
C LEU A 419 -21.30 11.49 16.65
N ASP A 420 -22.50 11.88 16.22
CA ASP A 420 -22.95 13.27 16.31
C ASP A 420 -23.04 13.75 17.78
N GLU A 421 -23.57 12.92 18.69
CA GLU A 421 -23.55 13.21 20.13
C GLU A 421 -22.12 13.42 20.66
N CYS A 422 -21.18 12.55 20.25
CA CYS A 422 -19.78 12.61 20.63
C CYS A 422 -19.10 13.88 20.10
N ILE A 423 -19.32 14.22 18.82
CA ILE A 423 -18.78 15.43 18.18
C ILE A 423 -19.24 16.69 18.95
N GLY A 424 -20.51 16.78 19.31
CA GLY A 424 -21.01 17.91 20.09
C GLY A 424 -20.23 18.12 21.40
N ARG A 425 -20.01 17.05 22.16
CA ARG A 425 -19.30 17.08 23.45
C ARG A 425 -17.82 17.47 23.31
N ILE A 426 -17.10 16.88 22.36
CA ILE A 426 -15.66 17.17 22.17
C ILE A 426 -15.42 18.60 21.65
N VAL A 427 -16.30 19.11 20.78
CA VAL A 427 -16.19 20.49 20.28
C VAL A 427 -16.44 21.49 21.41
N GLU A 428 -17.39 21.23 22.30
CA GLU A 428 -17.64 22.06 23.47
C GLU A 428 -16.42 22.06 24.42
N ALA A 429 -15.88 20.88 24.74
CA ALA A 429 -14.67 20.76 25.59
C ALA A 429 -13.46 21.49 25.01
N MET A 430 -13.20 21.37 23.71
CA MET A 430 -12.09 22.05 23.04
C MET A 430 -12.28 23.57 23.05
N ARG A 431 -13.48 24.06 22.80
CA ARG A 431 -13.81 25.50 22.93
C ARG A 431 -13.55 26.00 24.35
N GLY A 432 -13.89 25.22 25.38
CA GLY A 432 -13.67 25.54 26.78
C GLY A 432 -12.21 25.76 27.19
N ILE A 433 -11.28 25.15 26.47
CA ILE A 433 -9.83 25.34 26.69
C ILE A 433 -9.18 26.33 25.71
N GLY A 434 -9.94 26.84 24.74
CA GLY A 434 -9.43 27.71 23.66
C GLY A 434 -8.63 26.94 22.61
N GLY A 435 -8.90 25.65 22.44
CA GLY A 435 -8.32 24.77 21.45
C GLY A 435 -9.10 24.76 20.14
N GLU A 436 -8.54 24.12 19.11
CA GLU A 436 -9.09 24.03 17.77
C GLU A 436 -9.27 22.55 17.36
N VAL A 437 -10.25 22.28 16.52
CA VAL A 437 -10.59 20.92 16.08
C VAL A 437 -10.53 20.84 14.57
N LEU A 438 -9.92 19.77 14.08
CA LEU A 438 -9.98 19.32 12.69
C LEU A 438 -10.70 17.97 12.67
N ILE A 439 -11.78 17.85 11.92
CA ILE A 439 -12.52 16.60 11.75
C ILE A 439 -12.36 16.16 10.31
N THR A 440 -11.98 14.90 10.11
CA THR A 440 -11.89 14.27 8.79
C THR A 440 -12.28 12.79 8.87
N ALA A 441 -12.16 12.07 7.78
CA ALA A 441 -12.18 10.61 7.74
C ALA A 441 -10.94 10.10 6.98
N ASP A 442 -10.68 8.83 7.06
CA ASP A 442 -9.54 8.18 6.43
C ASP A 442 -9.90 7.44 5.12
N HIS A 443 -11.15 7.09 4.94
CA HIS A 443 -11.78 6.55 3.73
C HIS A 443 -13.31 6.59 3.84
N GLY A 444 -14.02 6.25 2.77
CA GLY A 444 -15.47 6.08 2.76
C GLY A 444 -15.90 4.63 3.01
N ASN A 445 -17.11 4.47 3.59
CA ASN A 445 -17.80 3.20 3.81
C ASN A 445 -19.32 3.45 4.04
N ALA A 446 -19.68 4.09 5.18
CA ALA A 446 -21.06 4.22 5.66
C ALA A 446 -21.97 5.09 4.79
N GLU A 447 -21.44 5.85 3.86
CA GLU A 447 -22.22 6.64 2.89
C GLU A 447 -22.76 5.77 1.74
N THR A 448 -22.36 4.48 1.67
CA THR A 448 -22.82 3.54 0.64
C THR A 448 -23.08 2.17 1.27
N MET A 449 -24.33 1.89 1.62
CA MET A 449 -24.72 0.68 2.34
C MET A 449 -25.38 -0.38 1.43
N ARG A 450 -25.55 -0.09 0.13
CA ARG A 450 -26.08 -1.03 -0.87
C ARG A 450 -25.34 -0.86 -2.18
N ASP A 451 -24.98 -1.97 -2.79
CA ASP A 451 -24.46 -2.02 -4.15
C ASP A 451 -25.62 -1.82 -5.16
N ARG A 452 -25.48 -0.81 -6.03
CA ARG A 452 -26.56 -0.42 -6.96
C ARG A 452 -26.79 -1.42 -8.10
N GLU A 453 -25.76 -2.18 -8.46
CA GLU A 453 -25.85 -3.17 -9.55
C GLU A 453 -26.42 -4.48 -9.05
N SER A 454 -25.82 -5.04 -8.01
CA SER A 454 -26.24 -6.33 -7.45
C SER A 454 -27.44 -6.24 -6.50
N GLN A 455 -27.78 -5.04 -6.01
CA GLN A 455 -28.80 -4.79 -4.97
C GLN A 455 -28.52 -5.51 -3.64
N GLN A 456 -27.29 -6.00 -3.47
CA GLN A 456 -26.81 -6.62 -2.22
C GLN A 456 -26.36 -5.57 -1.22
N PRO A 457 -26.30 -5.86 0.08
CA PRO A 457 -25.62 -5.01 1.05
C PRO A 457 -24.19 -4.73 0.59
N HIS A 458 -23.78 -3.47 0.62
CA HIS A 458 -22.41 -3.08 0.36
C HIS A 458 -21.63 -3.10 1.68
N THR A 459 -20.53 -3.82 1.72
CA THR A 459 -19.72 -4.04 2.93
C THR A 459 -18.25 -3.64 2.74
N ALA A 460 -17.90 -3.11 1.57
CA ALA A 460 -16.54 -2.69 1.25
C ALA A 460 -16.38 -1.17 1.44
N HIS A 461 -15.14 -0.70 1.39
CA HIS A 461 -14.86 0.74 1.32
C HIS A 461 -15.31 1.32 -0.03
N THR A 462 -15.27 2.66 -0.14
CA THR A 462 -15.67 3.37 -1.37
C THR A 462 -14.53 4.25 -1.88
N LEU A 463 -14.68 4.73 -3.12
CA LEU A 463 -13.81 5.75 -3.73
C LEU A 463 -14.28 7.18 -3.42
N ASN A 464 -15.34 7.35 -2.62
CA ASN A 464 -15.88 8.67 -2.34
C ASN A 464 -14.88 9.53 -1.57
N LEU A 465 -14.94 10.83 -1.82
CA LEU A 465 -14.18 11.82 -1.05
C LEU A 465 -14.59 11.76 0.43
N VAL A 466 -13.73 12.26 1.30
CA VAL A 466 -14.01 12.35 2.73
C VAL A 466 -14.09 13.82 3.18
N PRO A 467 -14.88 14.14 4.22
CA PRO A 467 -15.00 15.51 4.70
C PRO A 467 -13.71 16.00 5.39
N LEU A 468 -13.45 17.29 5.31
CA LEU A 468 -12.51 18.01 6.17
C LEU A 468 -13.24 19.24 6.73
N LEU A 469 -13.37 19.32 8.04
CA LEU A 469 -14.11 20.36 8.75
C LEU A 469 -13.24 20.96 9.85
N TYR A 470 -13.07 22.28 9.82
CA TYR A 470 -12.28 23.02 10.79
C TYR A 470 -13.15 23.82 11.76
N ILE A 471 -12.89 23.70 13.05
CA ILE A 471 -13.55 24.48 14.12
C ILE A 471 -12.47 25.17 14.96
N GLY A 472 -12.48 26.50 14.96
CA GLY A 472 -11.46 27.27 15.69
C GLY A 472 -11.59 28.79 15.46
N ARG A 473 -10.46 29.47 15.46
CA ARG A 473 -10.34 30.89 15.15
C ARG A 473 -10.82 31.19 13.73
N LYS A 474 -11.00 32.47 13.39
CA LYS A 474 -11.44 32.86 12.05
C LYS A 474 -10.47 32.39 10.96
N ALA A 475 -11.00 31.63 10.01
CA ALA A 475 -10.22 31.06 8.92
C ALA A 475 -11.11 30.78 7.69
N ARG A 476 -10.47 30.42 6.58
CA ARG A 476 -11.13 29.95 5.36
C ARG A 476 -10.40 28.71 4.81
N ILE A 477 -11.07 27.96 3.95
CA ILE A 477 -10.43 26.88 3.21
C ILE A 477 -9.45 27.47 2.19
N ALA A 478 -8.24 26.90 2.11
CA ALA A 478 -7.16 27.27 1.21
C ALA A 478 -7.31 26.52 -0.14
N GLY A 479 -7.86 27.18 -1.13
CA GLY A 479 -8.02 26.60 -2.47
C GLY A 479 -9.18 25.58 -2.55
N ASN A 480 -9.16 24.74 -3.59
CA ASN A 480 -10.15 23.69 -3.83
C ASN A 480 -9.53 22.32 -3.66
N GLY A 481 -10.23 21.43 -2.93
CA GLY A 481 -9.81 20.06 -2.72
C GLY A 481 -8.55 19.93 -1.85
N GLY A 482 -8.06 18.72 -1.76
CA GLY A 482 -6.89 18.29 -1.01
C GLY A 482 -6.87 16.78 -0.92
N ALA A 483 -5.94 16.22 -0.15
CA ALA A 483 -5.84 14.80 0.11
C ALA A 483 -5.44 14.54 1.58
N LEU A 484 -5.46 13.30 2.02
CA LEU A 484 -5.11 12.94 3.41
C LEU A 484 -3.71 13.40 3.82
N GLN A 485 -2.76 13.50 2.89
CA GLN A 485 -1.41 14.05 3.14
C GLN A 485 -1.41 15.51 3.64
N ASP A 486 -2.49 16.25 3.40
CA ASP A 486 -2.59 17.67 3.74
C ASP A 486 -3.04 17.90 5.20
N VAL A 487 -3.47 16.84 5.89
CA VAL A 487 -4.00 16.91 7.26
C VAL A 487 -2.91 17.29 8.27
N ALA A 488 -1.76 16.61 8.27
CA ALA A 488 -0.67 16.96 9.20
C ALA A 488 -0.12 18.38 8.97
N PRO A 489 0.17 18.83 7.73
CA PRO A 489 0.51 20.23 7.46
C PRO A 489 -0.54 21.23 7.96
N THR A 490 -1.84 20.89 7.84
CA THR A 490 -2.94 21.71 8.36
C THR A 490 -2.91 21.80 9.88
N LEU A 491 -2.70 20.67 10.58
CA LEU A 491 -2.54 20.65 12.04
C LEU A 491 -1.35 21.49 12.51
N LEU A 492 -0.19 21.40 11.82
CA LEU A 492 0.98 22.21 12.15
C LEU A 492 0.68 23.72 11.96
N ALA A 493 -0.02 24.09 10.89
CA ALA A 493 -0.45 25.48 10.68
C ALA A 493 -1.42 25.97 11.78
N MET A 494 -2.35 25.13 12.24
CA MET A 494 -3.24 25.40 13.38
C MET A 494 -2.41 25.65 14.65
N MET A 495 -1.37 24.88 14.90
CA MET A 495 -0.47 25.01 16.05
C MET A 495 0.49 26.20 15.93
N GLY A 496 0.62 26.81 14.75
CA GLY A 496 1.59 27.86 14.47
C GLY A 496 3.04 27.35 14.37
N LEU A 497 3.21 26.09 13.97
CA LEU A 497 4.50 25.42 13.80
C LEU A 497 4.93 25.40 12.32
N PRO A 498 6.24 25.51 12.04
CA PRO A 498 6.74 25.34 10.68
C PRO A 498 6.55 23.89 10.21
N GLN A 499 6.31 23.74 8.92
CA GLN A 499 6.21 22.44 8.27
C GLN A 499 7.61 21.89 7.97
N PRO A 500 7.94 20.63 8.37
CA PRO A 500 9.19 20.00 7.98
C PRO A 500 9.26 19.74 6.47
N ALA A 501 10.47 19.75 5.91
CA ALA A 501 10.70 19.60 4.47
C ALA A 501 10.22 18.23 3.92
N GLU A 502 10.21 17.24 4.75
CA GLU A 502 9.75 15.88 4.42
C GLU A 502 8.24 15.80 4.17
N MET A 503 7.45 16.71 4.73
CA MET A 503 6.01 16.81 4.45
C MET A 503 5.79 17.54 3.13
N THR A 504 5.24 16.83 2.13
CA THR A 504 4.95 17.39 0.80
C THR A 504 3.50 17.87 0.65
N GLY A 505 2.64 17.56 1.61
CA GLY A 505 1.28 18.10 1.69
C GLY A 505 1.29 19.61 1.96
N ARG A 506 0.13 20.26 1.86
CA ARG A 506 -0.05 21.69 2.10
C ARG A 506 -1.12 21.96 3.14
N PRO A 507 -1.04 23.04 3.89
CA PRO A 507 -2.15 23.42 4.76
C PRO A 507 -3.43 23.73 3.94
N LEU A 508 -4.56 23.19 4.39
CA LEU A 508 -5.85 23.42 3.75
C LEU A 508 -6.65 24.55 4.41
N ILE A 509 -6.11 25.20 5.43
CA ILE A 509 -6.72 26.30 6.17
C ILE A 509 -5.83 27.53 6.11
N GLU A 510 -6.41 28.68 5.76
CA GLU A 510 -5.79 29.99 5.84
C GLU A 510 -6.43 30.78 6.97
N PHE A 511 -5.62 31.26 7.89
CA PHE A 511 -6.04 32.10 9.01
C PHE A 511 -6.17 33.55 8.61
N ALA A 512 -7.20 34.27 9.17
CA ALA A 512 -7.46 35.69 8.90
C ALA A 512 -6.52 36.58 9.69
#